data_d99613c54a3334a8f590f5c86776ad0b
#
_entry.id   d99613c54a3334a8f590f5c86776ad0b
#
_cell.length_a   1.000
_cell.length_b   1.000
_cell.length_c   1.000
_cell.angle_alpha   90.00
_cell.angle_beta   90.00
_cell.angle_gamma   90.00
#
_symmetry.space_group_name_H-M   'P 1'
#
loop_
_entity.id
_entity.type
_entity.pdbx_description
1 polymer ?
#
loop_
_entity_poly.entity_id
_entity_poly.type
_entity_poly.pdbx_seq_one_letter_code
_entity_poly.pdbx_strand_id
1 'polypeptide(L)'
;MTGALIASFALSQTSEPEGHVTAIFHEVQLLPEQADARPAALNDKVSNGTALRTGDNSRSELTFGDLTITRLGENTIFSFDRAGRSVRLDSGSILLYVKKNSSGAEVSTKAVTVGIAGTTLIVDSTPQGGDNLIVLEGGARMTLKNHLDQSSFIQGGQMLRVPSGATKIPKPVNVRIEELLKTHPLLADLPLLPSQDLMLAVVQGQNAPLPQTETAEAGPARTTKKRSKPQPTPVQGVPVTQSGPSIWTGYPSGTVAYPPSYSPQPGRPGNVRNPPGGYTPRRPTPTPTPRKKKKRPGGGYVG
;
A
#
# COMPACT_ATOMS: atom_id res chain seq x y z
N MET A 1 -59.67 25.64 0.30
CA MET A 1 -58.36 25.80 0.96
C MET A 1 -57.52 24.58 0.65
N THR A 2 -56.62 24.69 -0.34
CA THR A 2 -55.77 23.57 -0.83
C THR A 2 -54.39 23.77 -0.25
N GLY A 3 -54.05 22.96 0.76
CA GLY A 3 -52.70 22.95 1.38
C GLY A 3 -51.70 22.16 0.53
N ALA A 4 -50.70 22.83 0.02
CA ALA A 4 -49.57 22.19 -0.68
C ALA A 4 -48.59 21.61 0.35
N LEU A 5 -48.44 20.30 0.36
CA LEU A 5 -47.39 19.59 1.12
C LEU A 5 -46.06 19.76 0.38
N ILE A 6 -45.15 20.56 0.92
CA ILE A 6 -43.79 20.67 0.44
C ILE A 6 -43.00 19.54 1.12
N ALA A 7 -42.71 18.46 0.38
CA ALA A 7 -41.79 17.40 0.83
C ALA A 7 -40.34 17.92 0.70
N SER A 8 -39.70 18.23 1.84
CA SER A 8 -38.28 18.52 1.90
C SER A 8 -37.48 17.23 1.71
N PHE A 9 -36.93 17.04 0.53
CA PHE A 9 -35.88 16.02 0.32
C PHE A 9 -34.60 16.47 1.00
N ALA A 10 -34.27 15.88 2.13
CA ALA A 10 -32.95 16.00 2.73
C ALA A 10 -31.97 15.22 1.84
N LEU A 11 -31.21 15.93 1.03
CA LEU A 11 -30.04 15.35 0.37
C LEU A 11 -29.03 14.99 1.47
N SER A 12 -28.90 13.70 1.78
CA SER A 12 -27.77 13.19 2.56
C SER A 12 -26.51 13.44 1.73
N GLN A 13 -25.76 14.46 2.09
CA GLN A 13 -24.41 14.67 1.56
C GLN A 13 -23.53 13.54 2.09
N THR A 14 -23.28 12.54 1.29
CA THR A 14 -22.19 11.61 1.51
C THR A 14 -20.89 12.42 1.40
N SER A 15 -20.24 12.72 2.53
CA SER A 15 -18.93 13.36 2.52
C SER A 15 -17.98 12.46 1.76
N GLU A 16 -17.37 12.97 0.69
CA GLU A 16 -16.30 12.25 0.00
C GLU A 16 -15.16 11.97 0.99
N PRO A 17 -14.50 10.79 0.91
CA PRO A 17 -13.37 10.50 1.76
C PRO A 17 -12.26 11.49 1.49
N GLU A 18 -11.80 12.10 2.56
CA GLU A 18 -10.79 13.14 2.55
C GLU A 18 -9.64 12.72 3.47
N GLY A 19 -8.42 12.81 2.96
CA GLY A 19 -7.20 12.66 3.75
C GLY A 19 -6.66 14.03 4.14
N HIS A 20 -6.13 14.14 5.35
CA HIS A 20 -5.43 15.34 5.82
C HIS A 20 -3.94 15.04 5.93
N VAL A 21 -3.10 15.96 5.45
CA VAL A 21 -1.65 15.87 5.62
C VAL A 21 -1.30 16.12 7.08
N THR A 22 -0.82 15.10 7.79
CA THR A 22 -0.50 15.15 9.22
C THR A 22 0.98 15.24 9.52
N ALA A 23 1.86 14.87 8.55
CA ALA A 23 3.30 15.08 8.65
C ALA A 23 3.92 15.36 7.28
N ILE A 24 4.97 16.18 7.29
CA ILE A 24 5.78 16.53 6.11
C ILE A 24 7.25 16.55 6.53
N PHE A 25 8.07 15.83 5.75
CA PHE A 25 9.53 15.86 5.84
C PHE A 25 10.11 16.20 4.47
N HIS A 26 10.87 17.28 4.37
CA HIS A 26 11.49 17.81 3.17
C HIS A 26 10.47 18.15 2.06
N GLU A 27 10.68 17.67 0.83
CA GLU A 27 9.90 18.08 -0.33
C GLU A 27 8.67 17.20 -0.54
N VAL A 28 7.49 17.78 -0.33
CA VAL A 28 6.19 17.13 -0.59
C VAL A 28 5.32 18.08 -1.41
N GLN A 29 4.72 17.58 -2.49
CA GLN A 29 3.91 18.36 -3.40
C GLN A 29 2.52 17.75 -3.55
N LEU A 30 1.51 18.61 -3.59
CA LEU A 30 0.17 18.28 -4.07
C LEU A 30 0.10 18.47 -5.58
N LEU A 31 -0.47 17.50 -6.27
CA LEU A 31 -0.67 17.46 -7.70
C LEU A 31 -2.17 17.37 -7.99
N PRO A 32 -2.94 18.48 -7.91
CA PRO A 32 -4.35 18.49 -8.24
C PRO A 32 -4.55 18.23 -9.73
N GLU A 33 -5.59 17.51 -10.10
CA GLU A 33 -5.88 17.19 -11.51
C GLU A 33 -6.20 18.44 -12.35
N GLN A 34 -6.79 19.48 -11.73
CA GLN A 34 -7.27 20.68 -12.42
C GLN A 34 -6.54 21.97 -12.02
N ALA A 35 -5.38 21.88 -11.38
CA ALA A 35 -4.58 23.02 -10.95
C ALA A 35 -3.08 22.71 -11.02
N ASP A 36 -2.26 23.76 -10.92
CA ASP A 36 -0.81 23.58 -10.88
C ASP A 36 -0.35 22.87 -9.61
N ALA A 37 0.75 22.12 -9.74
CA ALA A 37 1.42 21.50 -8.62
C ALA A 37 1.88 22.57 -7.62
N ARG A 38 1.68 22.30 -6.33
CA ARG A 38 2.14 23.20 -5.26
C ARG A 38 2.77 22.44 -4.09
N PRO A 39 3.62 23.07 -3.30
CA PRO A 39 4.08 22.49 -2.05
C PRO A 39 2.89 22.12 -1.14
N ALA A 40 3.00 20.98 -0.47
CA ALA A 40 2.03 20.56 0.54
C ALA A 40 2.27 21.31 1.86
N ALA A 41 1.20 21.58 2.58
CA ALA A 41 1.22 22.13 3.93
C ALA A 41 0.52 21.19 4.91
N LEU A 42 0.85 21.31 6.21
CA LEU A 42 0.13 20.56 7.26
C LEU A 42 -1.36 20.96 7.24
N ASN A 43 -2.22 19.96 7.45
CA ASN A 43 -3.67 20.03 7.34
C ASN A 43 -4.22 20.30 5.94
N ASP A 44 -3.37 20.27 4.90
CA ASP A 44 -3.88 20.26 3.54
C ASP A 44 -4.82 19.07 3.33
N LYS A 45 -5.91 19.35 2.66
CA LYS A 45 -6.89 18.35 2.27
C LYS A 45 -6.48 17.68 0.97
N VAL A 46 -6.44 16.35 1.01
CA VAL A 46 -6.19 15.51 -0.15
C VAL A 46 -7.47 14.76 -0.45
N SER A 47 -8.09 15.07 -1.57
CA SER A 47 -9.32 14.44 -2.03
C SER A 47 -9.09 13.71 -3.36
N ASN A 48 -10.12 13.03 -3.84
CA ASN A 48 -10.10 12.42 -5.16
C ASN A 48 -9.68 13.43 -6.25
N GLY A 49 -8.85 13.00 -7.20
CA GLY A 49 -8.28 13.86 -8.24
C GLY A 49 -7.06 14.68 -7.78
N THR A 50 -6.58 14.46 -6.55
CA THR A 50 -5.33 15.05 -6.07
C THR A 50 -4.34 13.93 -5.77
N ALA A 51 -3.18 13.95 -6.43
CA ALA A 51 -2.07 13.07 -6.06
C ALA A 51 -1.11 13.79 -5.10
N LEU A 52 -0.41 13.02 -4.29
CA LEU A 52 0.68 13.47 -3.45
C LEU A 52 2.00 12.91 -4.00
N ARG A 53 3.02 13.77 -4.10
CA ARG A 53 4.36 13.38 -4.53
C ARG A 53 5.38 13.77 -3.48
N THR A 54 6.26 12.84 -3.14
CA THR A 54 7.45 13.09 -2.31
C THR A 54 8.71 13.11 -3.18
N GLY A 55 9.67 13.95 -2.84
CA GLY A 55 10.99 14.00 -3.46
C GLY A 55 12.00 13.05 -2.80
N ASP A 56 13.29 13.28 -3.11
CA ASP A 56 14.40 12.55 -2.50
C ASP A 56 14.41 12.75 -0.98
N ASN A 57 14.69 11.69 -0.22
CA ASN A 57 14.74 11.68 1.24
C ASN A 57 13.54 12.37 1.92
N SER A 58 12.39 12.37 1.26
CA SER A 58 11.18 13.05 1.70
C SER A 58 10.14 12.05 2.18
N ARG A 59 9.28 12.47 3.11
CA ARG A 59 8.20 11.63 3.67
C ARG A 59 6.98 12.48 3.95
N SER A 60 5.82 11.84 3.92
CA SER A 60 4.57 12.47 4.34
C SER A 60 3.69 11.46 5.04
N GLU A 61 2.79 11.95 5.90
CA GLU A 61 1.73 11.16 6.50
C GLU A 61 0.38 11.81 6.21
N LEU A 62 -0.60 10.97 5.86
CA LEU A 62 -2.00 11.35 5.71
C LEU A 62 -2.84 10.55 6.70
N THR A 63 -3.80 11.23 7.31
CA THR A 63 -4.84 10.59 8.13
C THR A 63 -6.21 10.83 7.51
N PHE A 64 -6.96 9.77 7.33
CA PHE A 64 -8.33 9.78 6.80
C PHE A 64 -9.37 9.85 7.92
N GLY A 65 -10.59 10.25 7.59
CA GLY A 65 -11.68 10.38 8.56
C GLY A 65 -12.07 9.07 9.27
N ASP A 66 -11.79 7.91 8.68
CA ASP A 66 -11.97 6.59 9.29
C ASP A 66 -10.79 6.13 10.16
N LEU A 67 -9.82 7.02 10.38
CA LEU A 67 -8.57 6.80 11.09
C LEU A 67 -7.58 5.86 10.37
N THR A 68 -7.77 5.61 9.08
CA THR A 68 -6.73 5.01 8.23
C THR A 68 -5.56 5.98 8.13
N ILE A 69 -4.34 5.48 8.27
CA ILE A 69 -3.12 6.26 8.14
C ILE A 69 -2.33 5.73 6.95
N THR A 70 -1.90 6.65 6.09
CA THR A 70 -1.02 6.34 4.96
C THR A 70 0.26 7.17 5.10
N ARG A 71 1.42 6.51 5.06
CA ARG A 71 2.73 7.14 5.03
C ARG A 71 3.38 6.94 3.69
N LEU A 72 3.95 7.99 3.15
CA LEU A 72 4.67 7.98 1.88
C LEU A 72 6.16 8.07 2.16
N GLY A 73 6.94 7.18 1.55
CA GLY A 73 8.40 7.22 1.52
C GLY A 73 8.93 8.20 0.47
N GLU A 74 10.23 8.18 0.24
CA GLU A 74 10.86 8.99 -0.80
C GLU A 74 10.43 8.57 -2.21
N ASN A 75 10.46 9.52 -3.15
CA ASN A 75 10.19 9.29 -4.58
C ASN A 75 8.86 8.56 -4.84
N THR A 76 7.86 8.84 -4.00
CA THR A 76 6.55 8.19 -4.04
C THR A 76 5.54 9.07 -4.76
N ILE A 77 4.74 8.47 -5.66
CA ILE A 77 3.55 9.07 -6.25
C ILE A 77 2.34 8.25 -5.82
N PHE A 78 1.48 8.89 -5.06
CA PHE A 78 0.32 8.31 -4.40
C PHE A 78 -0.95 9.07 -4.79
N SER A 79 -2.02 8.33 -5.04
CA SER A 79 -3.38 8.87 -5.16
C SER A 79 -4.40 7.85 -4.67
N PHE A 80 -5.64 8.28 -4.47
CA PHE A 80 -6.73 7.38 -4.09
C PHE A 80 -8.02 7.74 -4.83
N ASP A 81 -8.95 6.78 -4.91
CA ASP A 81 -10.22 6.95 -5.58
C ASP A 81 -11.26 7.69 -4.72
N ARG A 82 -12.42 7.99 -5.33
CA ARG A 82 -13.54 8.68 -4.68
C ARG A 82 -14.07 7.99 -3.42
N ALA A 83 -13.92 6.70 -3.32
CA ALA A 83 -14.32 5.95 -2.13
C ALA A 83 -13.27 5.99 -1.01
N GLY A 84 -12.05 6.52 -1.29
CA GLY A 84 -10.92 6.57 -0.37
C GLY A 84 -10.37 5.20 0.02
N ARG A 85 -10.77 4.16 -0.72
CA ARG A 85 -10.47 2.76 -0.40
C ARG A 85 -9.54 2.09 -1.39
N SER A 86 -9.41 2.64 -2.59
CA SER A 86 -8.47 2.16 -3.58
C SER A 86 -7.33 3.17 -3.70
N VAL A 87 -6.19 2.76 -3.20
CA VAL A 87 -4.93 3.49 -3.25
C VAL A 87 -4.18 3.10 -4.50
N ARG A 88 -3.74 4.07 -5.27
CA ARG A 88 -2.86 3.86 -6.42
C ARG A 88 -1.44 4.26 -6.06
N LEU A 89 -0.52 3.32 -6.23
CA LEU A 89 0.91 3.50 -6.06
C LEU A 89 1.61 3.31 -7.42
N ASP A 90 2.01 4.41 -8.05
CA ASP A 90 2.69 4.35 -9.35
C ASP A 90 4.19 4.02 -9.18
N SER A 91 4.82 4.50 -8.12
CA SER A 91 6.20 4.20 -7.72
C SER A 91 6.46 4.65 -6.29
N GLY A 92 7.53 4.16 -5.69
CA GLY A 92 7.96 4.52 -4.34
C GLY A 92 7.51 3.53 -3.29
N SER A 93 7.34 4.00 -2.06
CA SER A 93 7.01 3.19 -0.89
C SER A 93 5.88 3.82 -0.10
N ILE A 94 4.89 3.02 0.27
CA ILE A 94 3.84 3.42 1.21
C ILE A 94 3.73 2.44 2.36
N LEU A 95 3.47 2.98 3.56
CA LEU A 95 2.93 2.22 4.67
C LEU A 95 1.46 2.56 4.82
N LEU A 96 0.63 1.54 4.96
CA LEU A 96 -0.79 1.67 5.18
C LEU A 96 -1.18 1.00 6.50
N TYR A 97 -1.82 1.75 7.39
CA TYR A 97 -2.53 1.24 8.56
C TYR A 97 -4.02 1.32 8.31
N VAL A 98 -4.69 0.18 8.26
CA VAL A 98 -6.15 0.06 8.12
C VAL A 98 -6.72 -0.47 9.41
N LYS A 99 -7.62 0.29 10.04
CA LYS A 99 -8.24 -0.09 11.32
C LYS A 99 -9.02 -1.39 11.18
N LYS A 100 -8.95 -2.26 12.19
CA LYS A 100 -9.80 -3.46 12.29
C LYS A 100 -11.28 -3.07 12.27
N ASN A 101 -12.10 -3.89 11.62
CA ASN A 101 -13.53 -3.65 11.43
C ASN A 101 -13.88 -2.41 10.56
N SER A 102 -12.92 -1.84 9.85
CA SER A 102 -13.21 -0.92 8.76
C SER A 102 -13.64 -1.69 7.50
N SER A 103 -14.11 -0.98 6.49
CA SER A 103 -14.55 -1.59 5.23
C SER A 103 -13.40 -2.13 4.37
N GLY A 104 -12.17 -2.12 4.90
CA GLY A 104 -10.98 -2.53 4.18
C GLY A 104 -10.47 -1.49 3.19
N ALA A 105 -9.33 -1.80 2.56
CA ALA A 105 -8.71 -0.99 1.52
C ALA A 105 -8.07 -1.90 0.45
N GLU A 106 -7.77 -1.32 -0.69
CA GLU A 106 -7.05 -1.96 -1.78
C GLU A 106 -5.87 -1.08 -2.20
N VAL A 107 -4.69 -1.66 -2.37
CA VAL A 107 -3.55 -0.99 -3.00
C VAL A 107 -3.34 -1.57 -4.38
N SER A 108 -3.30 -0.70 -5.36
CA SER A 108 -3.12 -1.02 -6.78
C SER A 108 -1.79 -0.45 -7.27
N THR A 109 -0.88 -1.32 -7.72
CA THR A 109 0.36 -0.94 -8.42
C THR A 109 0.24 -1.22 -9.92
N LYS A 110 1.34 -1.19 -10.66
CA LYS A 110 1.36 -1.60 -12.07
C LYS A 110 1.13 -3.10 -12.25
N ALA A 111 1.67 -3.94 -11.35
CA ALA A 111 1.69 -5.41 -11.52
C ALA A 111 0.71 -6.14 -10.60
N VAL A 112 0.41 -5.60 -9.44
CA VAL A 112 -0.39 -6.30 -8.42
C VAL A 112 -1.54 -5.45 -7.88
N THR A 113 -2.49 -6.17 -7.27
CA THR A 113 -3.52 -5.63 -6.39
C THR A 113 -3.37 -6.27 -5.03
N VAL A 114 -3.41 -5.47 -3.96
CA VAL A 114 -3.29 -5.92 -2.56
C VAL A 114 -4.58 -5.57 -1.82
N GLY A 115 -5.37 -6.58 -1.47
CA GLY A 115 -6.56 -6.41 -0.63
C GLY A 115 -6.22 -6.48 0.86
N ILE A 116 -6.75 -5.55 1.64
CA ILE A 116 -6.36 -5.26 3.02
C ILE A 116 -7.61 -5.14 3.90
N ALA A 117 -7.59 -5.75 5.09
CA ALA A 117 -8.65 -5.60 6.08
C ALA A 117 -8.05 -5.71 7.50
N GLY A 118 -8.02 -4.57 8.21
CA GLY A 118 -7.51 -4.53 9.59
C GLY A 118 -6.05 -4.93 9.72
N THR A 119 -5.17 -4.27 8.97
CA THR A 119 -3.78 -4.69 8.74
C THR A 119 -2.87 -3.47 8.69
N THR A 120 -1.63 -3.63 9.14
CA THR A 120 -0.55 -2.69 8.90
C THR A 120 0.48 -3.33 7.97
N LEU A 121 0.79 -2.65 6.86
CA LEU A 121 1.68 -3.19 5.85
C LEU A 121 2.49 -2.09 5.13
N ILE A 122 3.54 -2.51 4.44
CA ILE A 122 4.35 -1.67 3.56
C ILE A 122 4.25 -2.25 2.15
N VAL A 123 4.04 -1.39 1.16
CA VAL A 123 4.10 -1.73 -0.27
C VAL A 123 5.15 -0.85 -0.92
N ASP A 124 6.13 -1.49 -1.54
CA ASP A 124 7.10 -0.81 -2.40
C ASP A 124 6.81 -1.16 -3.85
N SER A 125 6.86 -0.19 -4.74
CA SER A 125 6.69 -0.38 -6.18
C SER A 125 7.77 0.33 -6.96
N THR A 126 8.34 -0.34 -7.96
CA THR A 126 9.31 0.27 -8.86
C THR A 126 8.64 0.73 -10.15
N PRO A 127 9.17 1.75 -10.84
CA PRO A 127 8.65 2.19 -12.13
C PRO A 127 8.58 1.07 -13.19
N GLN A 128 9.42 0.05 -13.06
CA GLN A 128 9.48 -1.12 -13.93
C GLN A 128 8.45 -2.20 -13.58
N GLY A 129 7.68 -2.02 -12.49
CA GLY A 129 6.62 -2.94 -12.08
C GLY A 129 7.10 -4.11 -11.22
N GLY A 130 8.23 -3.98 -10.53
CA GLY A 130 8.61 -4.87 -9.42
C GLY A 130 7.96 -4.39 -8.12
N ASP A 131 7.27 -5.27 -7.41
CA ASP A 131 6.54 -4.93 -6.18
C ASP A 131 7.03 -5.78 -5.00
N ASN A 132 7.03 -5.18 -3.81
CA ASN A 132 7.34 -5.84 -2.56
C ASN A 132 6.24 -5.50 -1.54
N LEU A 133 5.70 -6.52 -0.89
CA LEU A 133 4.71 -6.38 0.17
C LEU A 133 5.28 -6.94 1.47
N ILE A 134 5.29 -6.14 2.53
CA ILE A 134 5.65 -6.55 3.88
C ILE A 134 4.43 -6.37 4.76
N VAL A 135 3.94 -7.43 5.38
CA VAL A 135 2.84 -7.37 6.35
C VAL A 135 3.44 -7.31 7.75
N LEU A 136 3.24 -6.18 8.43
CA LEU A 136 3.77 -5.95 9.78
C LEU A 136 2.89 -6.61 10.84
N GLU A 137 1.56 -6.50 10.69
CA GLU A 137 0.55 -7.20 11.52
C GLU A 137 -0.72 -7.43 10.71
N GLY A 138 -1.55 -8.40 11.11
CA GLY A 138 -2.76 -8.77 10.39
C GLY A 138 -2.50 -9.68 9.20
N GLY A 139 -3.14 -9.42 8.08
CA GLY A 139 -2.98 -10.20 6.86
C GLY A 139 -3.50 -9.49 5.60
N ALA A 140 -2.88 -9.76 4.48
CA ALA A 140 -3.24 -9.19 3.19
C ALA A 140 -3.22 -10.23 2.08
N ARG A 141 -4.00 -10.01 1.03
CA ARG A 141 -4.01 -10.84 -0.18
C ARG A 141 -3.44 -10.05 -1.35
N MET A 142 -2.38 -10.57 -1.94
CA MET A 142 -1.80 -10.01 -3.18
C MET A 142 -2.21 -10.87 -4.37
N THR A 143 -2.62 -10.22 -5.46
CA THR A 143 -3.03 -10.86 -6.72
C THR A 143 -2.32 -10.19 -7.88
N LEU A 144 -1.83 -10.98 -8.85
CA LEU A 144 -1.25 -10.45 -10.09
C LEU A 144 -2.36 -9.92 -11.02
N LYS A 145 -2.19 -8.70 -11.55
CA LYS A 145 -3.21 -8.09 -12.43
C LYS A 145 -3.37 -8.82 -13.76
N ASN A 146 -2.28 -9.33 -14.32
CA ASN A 146 -2.29 -10.04 -15.60
C ASN A 146 -2.56 -11.54 -15.46
N HIS A 147 -2.63 -12.07 -14.23
CA HIS A 147 -2.85 -13.47 -13.90
C HIS A 147 -3.71 -13.55 -12.62
N LEU A 148 -5.01 -13.30 -12.76
CA LEU A 148 -5.94 -13.20 -11.61
C LEU A 148 -6.10 -14.51 -10.83
N ASP A 149 -5.76 -15.65 -11.45
CA ASP A 149 -5.64 -16.97 -10.81
C ASP A 149 -4.44 -17.06 -9.85
N GLN A 150 -3.47 -16.16 -10.00
CA GLN A 150 -2.27 -16.09 -9.18
C GLN A 150 -2.48 -15.14 -8.01
N SER A 151 -2.77 -15.69 -6.84
CA SER A 151 -2.89 -14.93 -5.60
C SER A 151 -2.21 -15.63 -4.44
N SER A 152 -1.77 -14.86 -3.45
CA SER A 152 -1.17 -15.36 -2.21
C SER A 152 -1.70 -14.57 -1.02
N PHE A 153 -1.86 -15.24 0.12
CA PHE A 153 -2.15 -14.60 1.39
C PHE A 153 -0.86 -14.46 2.19
N ILE A 154 -0.60 -13.27 2.70
CA ILE A 154 0.59 -12.91 3.44
C ILE A 154 0.17 -12.52 4.85
N GLN A 155 0.80 -13.12 5.86
CA GLN A 155 0.51 -12.87 7.28
C GLN A 155 1.50 -11.89 7.90
N GLY A 156 1.15 -11.34 9.06
CA GLY A 156 2.06 -10.52 9.86
C GLY A 156 3.41 -11.22 10.07
N GLY A 157 4.50 -10.50 9.86
CA GLY A 157 5.86 -11.04 9.90
C GLY A 157 6.35 -11.67 8.60
N GLN A 158 5.59 -11.55 7.52
CA GLN A 158 5.96 -12.08 6.21
C GLN A 158 6.14 -10.98 5.15
N MET A 159 6.95 -11.29 4.17
CA MET A 159 7.18 -10.48 2.97
C MET A 159 6.97 -11.33 1.72
N LEU A 160 6.47 -10.69 0.66
CA LEU A 160 6.36 -11.28 -0.67
C LEU A 160 6.88 -10.29 -1.71
N ARG A 161 7.86 -10.72 -2.50
CA ARG A 161 8.43 -9.93 -3.60
C ARG A 161 8.00 -10.48 -4.94
N VAL A 162 7.38 -9.64 -5.76
CA VAL A 162 6.98 -9.96 -7.13
C VAL A 162 7.92 -9.22 -8.10
N PRO A 163 8.74 -9.92 -8.88
CA PRO A 163 9.59 -9.28 -9.88
C PRO A 163 8.75 -8.72 -11.03
N SER A 164 9.30 -7.76 -11.76
CA SER A 164 8.68 -7.23 -12.97
C SER A 164 8.41 -8.35 -13.99
N GLY A 165 7.21 -8.34 -14.58
CA GLY A 165 6.82 -9.34 -15.59
C GLY A 165 6.54 -10.74 -15.03
N ALA A 166 6.39 -10.90 -13.72
CA ALA A 166 6.06 -12.18 -13.12
C ALA A 166 4.74 -12.74 -13.65
N THR A 167 4.75 -14.02 -14.04
CA THR A 167 3.56 -14.79 -14.44
C THR A 167 3.05 -15.69 -13.32
N LYS A 168 3.84 -15.88 -12.27
CA LYS A 168 3.48 -16.64 -11.07
C LYS A 168 3.83 -15.85 -9.83
N ILE A 169 2.99 -16.00 -8.80
CA ILE A 169 3.25 -15.35 -7.52
C ILE A 169 4.18 -16.22 -6.67
N PRO A 170 5.29 -15.68 -6.14
CA PRO A 170 6.20 -16.44 -5.28
C PRO A 170 5.57 -16.78 -3.94
N LYS A 171 6.22 -17.62 -3.15
CA LYS A 171 5.81 -17.90 -1.77
C LYS A 171 6.27 -16.77 -0.85
N PRO A 172 5.46 -16.37 0.15
CA PRO A 172 5.90 -15.44 1.20
C PRO A 172 7.09 -16.02 1.99
N VAL A 173 7.96 -15.12 2.45
CA VAL A 173 9.10 -15.45 3.33
C VAL A 173 8.98 -14.66 4.64
N ASN A 174 9.50 -15.20 5.74
CA ASN A 174 9.51 -14.52 7.02
C ASN A 174 10.53 -13.38 7.02
N VAL A 175 10.16 -12.26 7.66
CA VAL A 175 11.04 -11.11 7.90
C VAL A 175 11.01 -10.73 9.37
N ARG A 176 12.10 -10.15 9.87
CA ARG A 176 12.20 -9.73 11.27
C ARG A 176 11.55 -8.35 11.45
N ILE A 177 10.36 -8.36 12.04
CA ILE A 177 9.60 -7.11 12.29
C ILE A 177 10.34 -6.21 13.27
N GLU A 178 11.00 -6.76 14.29
CA GLU A 178 11.78 -5.97 15.26
C GLU A 178 12.86 -5.10 14.58
N GLU A 179 13.53 -5.63 13.56
CA GLU A 179 14.53 -4.89 12.80
C GLU A 179 13.90 -3.77 11.97
N LEU A 180 12.78 -4.07 11.29
CA LEU A 180 12.04 -3.08 10.52
C LEU A 180 11.52 -1.93 11.37
N LEU A 181 11.02 -2.20 12.58
CA LEU A 181 10.55 -1.16 13.50
C LEU A 181 11.66 -0.17 13.89
N LYS A 182 12.92 -0.60 13.88
CA LYS A 182 14.08 0.22 14.25
C LYS A 182 14.73 0.93 13.05
N THR A 183 14.63 0.36 11.86
CA THR A 183 15.44 0.80 10.71
C THR A 183 14.63 1.32 9.52
N HIS A 184 13.36 0.93 9.40
CA HIS A 184 12.57 1.33 8.24
C HIS A 184 12.10 2.79 8.37
N PRO A 185 12.39 3.69 7.40
CA PRO A 185 12.10 5.12 7.52
C PRO A 185 10.62 5.46 7.76
N LEU A 186 9.70 4.64 7.24
CA LEU A 186 8.26 4.84 7.46
C LEU A 186 7.78 4.42 8.86
N LEU A 187 8.65 3.80 9.67
CA LEU A 187 8.37 3.37 11.03
C LEU A 187 9.21 4.13 12.06
N ALA A 188 10.52 4.24 11.82
CA ALA A 188 11.46 4.81 12.79
C ALA A 188 11.39 6.34 12.87
N ASP A 189 11.15 7.02 11.73
CA ASP A 189 11.24 8.48 11.62
C ASP A 189 9.90 9.21 11.80
N LEU A 190 8.81 8.48 12.03
CA LEU A 190 7.45 9.01 12.13
C LEU A 190 6.80 8.62 13.47
N PRO A 191 5.75 9.31 13.93
CA PRO A 191 5.07 9.00 15.18
C PRO A 191 4.63 7.53 15.27
N LEU A 192 4.44 7.00 16.49
CA LEU A 192 3.98 5.63 16.68
C LEU A 192 2.60 5.42 16.04
N LEU A 193 2.41 4.27 15.41
CA LEU A 193 1.12 3.88 14.83
C LEU A 193 0.19 3.33 15.88
N PRO A 194 -1.15 3.45 15.72
CA PRO A 194 -2.11 2.83 16.62
C PRO A 194 -2.00 1.30 16.70
N SER A 195 -1.37 0.66 15.72
CA SER A 195 -1.12 -0.79 15.68
C SER A 195 0.20 -1.23 16.33
N GLN A 196 0.90 -0.33 17.04
CA GLN A 196 2.21 -0.62 17.63
C GLN A 196 2.22 -1.89 18.48
N ASP A 197 1.22 -2.05 19.37
CA ASP A 197 1.13 -3.23 20.24
C ASP A 197 0.89 -4.52 19.44
N LEU A 198 0.15 -4.44 18.34
CA LEU A 198 -0.09 -5.60 17.46
C LEU A 198 1.19 -6.01 16.72
N MET A 199 1.98 -5.06 16.25
CA MET A 199 3.29 -5.33 15.65
C MET A 199 4.26 -5.94 16.66
N LEU A 200 4.27 -5.44 17.92
CA LEU A 200 5.06 -6.02 19.00
C LEU A 200 4.63 -7.46 19.34
N ALA A 201 3.33 -7.76 19.29
CA ALA A 201 2.85 -9.13 19.45
C ALA A 201 3.37 -10.07 18.35
N VAL A 202 3.48 -9.59 17.10
CA VAL A 202 4.14 -10.37 16.01
C VAL A 202 5.61 -10.61 16.33
N VAL A 203 6.35 -9.60 16.82
CA VAL A 203 7.75 -9.75 17.25
C VAL A 203 7.89 -10.82 18.35
N GLN A 204 7.02 -10.78 19.36
CA GLN A 204 7.01 -11.79 20.43
C GLN A 204 6.75 -13.20 19.87
N GLY A 205 5.80 -13.35 18.93
CA GLY A 205 5.54 -14.62 18.26
C GLY A 205 6.72 -15.13 17.44
N GLN A 206 7.48 -14.24 16.80
CA GLN A 206 8.69 -14.59 16.04
C GLN A 206 9.87 -15.03 16.94
N ASN A 207 9.93 -14.51 18.16
CA ASN A 207 10.98 -14.80 19.14
C ASN A 207 10.61 -15.97 20.08
N ALA A 208 9.37 -16.48 20.02
CA ALA A 208 8.95 -17.62 20.83
C ALA A 208 9.77 -18.87 20.44
N PRO A 209 10.28 -19.66 21.42
CA PRO A 209 10.93 -20.92 21.15
C PRO A 209 9.96 -21.83 20.40
N LEU A 210 10.45 -22.52 19.37
CA LEU A 210 9.70 -23.56 18.69
C LEU A 210 9.22 -24.57 19.74
N PRO A 211 7.95 -25.02 19.73
CA PRO A 211 7.47 -26.05 20.62
C PRO A 211 8.42 -27.25 20.43
N GLN A 212 9.15 -27.58 21.50
CA GLN A 212 9.94 -28.81 21.53
C GLN A 212 8.93 -29.93 21.40
N THR A 213 8.99 -30.65 20.29
CA THR A 213 8.32 -31.96 20.16
C THR A 213 8.96 -32.79 21.27
N GLU A 214 8.29 -32.95 22.40
CA GLU A 214 8.66 -33.97 23.37
C GLU A 214 8.72 -35.28 22.59
N THR A 215 9.94 -35.73 22.36
CA THR A 215 10.19 -37.08 21.91
C THR A 215 9.63 -37.95 23.01
N ALA A 216 8.44 -38.51 22.77
CA ALA A 216 7.88 -39.50 23.69
C ALA A 216 8.94 -40.56 23.89
N GLU A 217 9.58 -40.56 25.09
CA GLU A 217 10.43 -41.63 25.55
C GLU A 217 9.66 -42.93 25.39
N ALA A 218 10.20 -43.80 24.55
CA ALA A 218 9.69 -45.15 24.38
C ALA A 218 9.80 -45.84 25.76
N GLY A 219 8.70 -45.84 26.51
CA GLY A 219 8.55 -46.64 27.71
C GLY A 219 8.73 -48.12 27.35
N PRO A 220 9.22 -48.95 28.31
CA PRO A 220 9.61 -50.33 28.05
C PRO A 220 8.44 -51.17 27.50
N ALA A 221 8.74 -51.94 26.47
CA ALA A 221 7.85 -52.83 25.74
C ALA A 221 7.06 -53.74 26.69
N ARG A 222 5.79 -53.48 26.86
CA ARG A 222 4.84 -54.36 27.48
C ARG A 222 4.44 -55.44 26.49
N THR A 223 4.88 -56.68 26.76
CA THR A 223 4.48 -57.92 26.06
C THR A 223 2.95 -58.02 26.04
N THR A 224 2.30 -57.82 24.89
CA THR A 224 0.89 -58.02 24.72
C THR A 224 0.60 -59.45 24.32
N LYS A 225 -0.08 -60.18 25.21
CA LYS A 225 -0.78 -61.42 24.91
C LYS A 225 -1.81 -61.18 23.78
N LYS A 226 -1.68 -62.02 22.77
CA LYS A 226 -2.57 -62.15 21.60
C LYS A 226 -4.03 -62.38 22.07
N ARG A 227 -4.92 -61.40 21.87
CA ARG A 227 -6.34 -61.53 22.13
C ARG A 227 -7.09 -61.47 20.80
N SER A 228 -7.91 -62.48 20.57
CA SER A 228 -8.76 -62.71 19.41
C SER A 228 -9.71 -61.56 19.05
N LYS A 229 -9.86 -61.35 17.76
CA LYS A 229 -10.67 -60.36 17.07
C LYS A 229 -12.17 -60.60 17.32
N PRO A 230 -12.97 -59.61 17.73
CA PRO A 230 -14.41 -59.66 17.63
C PRO A 230 -14.88 -59.16 16.24
N GLN A 231 -15.87 -59.85 15.73
CA GLN A 231 -16.54 -59.58 14.48
C GLN A 231 -17.44 -58.33 14.55
N PRO A 232 -17.57 -57.51 13.51
CA PRO A 232 -18.42 -56.32 13.57
C PRO A 232 -19.89 -56.68 13.35
N THR A 233 -20.75 -56.22 14.25
CA THR A 233 -22.21 -56.20 14.12
C THR A 233 -22.64 -54.97 13.31
N PRO A 234 -23.63 -55.07 12.41
CA PRO A 234 -24.13 -53.91 11.66
C PRO A 234 -25.00 -53.01 12.55
N VAL A 235 -24.64 -51.74 12.68
CA VAL A 235 -25.48 -50.74 13.33
C VAL A 235 -26.26 -49.99 12.26
N GLN A 236 -27.59 -50.03 12.46
CA GLN A 236 -28.58 -49.32 11.67
C GLN A 236 -28.39 -47.80 11.70
N GLY A 237 -28.77 -47.18 10.57
CA GLY A 237 -28.60 -45.75 10.30
C GLY A 237 -29.24 -44.82 11.33
N VAL A 238 -28.49 -43.78 11.64
CA VAL A 238 -28.97 -42.56 12.32
C VAL A 238 -28.98 -41.44 11.26
N PRO A 239 -30.05 -40.66 11.13
CA PRO A 239 -30.15 -39.63 10.12
C PRO A 239 -29.14 -38.49 10.39
N VAL A 240 -28.36 -38.13 9.37
CA VAL A 240 -27.49 -36.98 9.37
C VAL A 240 -28.35 -35.71 9.33
N THR A 241 -28.47 -35.03 10.44
CA THR A 241 -28.97 -33.68 10.49
C THR A 241 -27.92 -32.76 9.86
N GLN A 242 -28.28 -32.14 8.75
CA GLN A 242 -27.53 -31.05 8.13
C GLN A 242 -27.48 -29.87 9.10
N SER A 243 -26.30 -29.59 9.62
CA SER A 243 -26.04 -28.37 10.36
C SER A 243 -25.56 -27.30 9.38
N GLY A 244 -26.35 -26.29 9.27
CA GLY A 244 -26.23 -24.91 9.04
C GLY A 244 -25.23 -24.29 8.03
N PRO A 245 -25.66 -23.20 7.40
CA PRO A 245 -25.00 -22.65 6.21
C PRO A 245 -23.68 -21.96 6.52
N SER A 246 -22.67 -22.26 5.71
CA SER A 246 -21.46 -21.46 5.55
C SER A 246 -21.84 -20.05 5.09
N ILE A 247 -21.73 -19.06 5.97
CA ILE A 247 -21.92 -17.64 5.67
C ILE A 247 -20.66 -17.10 4.99
N TRP A 248 -20.44 -17.49 3.74
CA TRP A 248 -19.53 -16.83 2.80
C TRP A 248 -20.06 -16.96 1.37
N THR A 249 -21.26 -16.44 1.13
CA THR A 249 -21.76 -16.19 -0.22
C THR A 249 -22.26 -14.76 -0.26
N GLY A 250 -21.61 -13.91 -1.06
CA GLY A 250 -22.18 -12.63 -1.40
C GLY A 250 -21.17 -11.51 -1.66
N TYR A 251 -20.23 -11.68 -2.61
CA TYR A 251 -19.89 -10.56 -3.44
C TYR A 251 -20.84 -10.58 -4.63
N PRO A 252 -21.68 -9.54 -4.80
CA PRO A 252 -22.45 -9.42 -6.03
C PRO A 252 -21.46 -9.18 -7.16
N SER A 253 -21.50 -10.04 -8.18
CA SER A 253 -20.91 -9.80 -9.50
C SER A 253 -21.62 -8.62 -10.14
N GLY A 254 -21.27 -7.42 -9.72
CA GLY A 254 -21.59 -6.18 -10.40
C GLY A 254 -20.53 -5.95 -11.46
N THR A 255 -20.92 -6.16 -12.72
CA THR A 255 -20.15 -5.75 -13.89
C THR A 255 -19.94 -4.23 -13.81
N VAL A 256 -18.80 -3.79 -13.29
CA VAL A 256 -18.37 -2.40 -13.42
C VAL A 256 -17.94 -2.23 -14.86
N ALA A 257 -18.78 -1.59 -15.66
CA ALA A 257 -18.42 -1.15 -16.99
C ALA A 257 -17.30 -0.12 -16.86
N TYR A 258 -16.08 -0.51 -17.21
CA TYR A 258 -14.97 0.41 -17.39
C TYR A 258 -15.26 1.29 -18.60
N PRO A 259 -15.00 2.61 -18.54
CA PRO A 259 -15.00 3.43 -19.73
C PRO A 259 -13.92 2.89 -20.69
N PRO A 260 -14.15 2.97 -22.02
CA PRO A 260 -13.27 2.37 -23.01
C PRO A 260 -11.86 2.98 -22.87
N SER A 261 -10.88 2.10 -22.67
CA SER A 261 -9.45 2.42 -22.72
C SER A 261 -9.14 3.08 -24.07
N TYR A 262 -8.60 4.28 -24.00
CA TYR A 262 -8.07 5.01 -25.15
C TYR A 262 -6.86 4.24 -25.69
N SER A 263 -7.06 3.46 -26.73
CA SER A 263 -5.99 2.85 -27.52
C SER A 263 -5.49 3.88 -28.52
N PRO A 264 -4.21 4.26 -28.54
CA PRO A 264 -3.67 5.07 -29.60
C PRO A 264 -3.67 4.25 -30.88
N GLN A 265 -4.41 4.70 -31.86
CA GLN A 265 -4.40 4.20 -33.23
C GLN A 265 -3.00 4.45 -33.84
N PRO A 266 -2.43 3.50 -34.59
CA PRO A 266 -1.21 3.74 -35.36
C PRO A 266 -1.50 4.77 -36.44
N GLY A 267 -0.74 5.89 -36.38
CA GLY A 267 -0.89 7.02 -37.28
C GLY A 267 -0.70 6.68 -38.73
N ARG A 268 -1.65 7.12 -39.56
CA ARG A 268 -1.47 7.29 -41.01
C ARG A 268 -0.46 8.44 -41.27
N PRO A 269 0.47 8.32 -42.22
CA PRO A 269 1.32 9.44 -42.59
C PRO A 269 0.48 10.41 -43.44
N GLY A 270 0.31 11.64 -42.95
CA GLY A 270 -0.44 12.66 -43.62
C GLY A 270 -0.09 14.06 -43.13
N ASN A 271 0.69 14.79 -43.97
CA ASN A 271 0.84 16.23 -44.04
C ASN A 271 1.09 17.03 -42.78
N VAL A 272 2.37 17.24 -42.50
CA VAL A 272 2.89 18.27 -41.60
C VAL A 272 2.63 19.65 -42.21
N ARG A 273 1.62 20.38 -41.74
CA ARG A 273 1.55 21.85 -41.85
C ARG A 273 2.18 22.43 -40.60
N ASN A 274 3.32 23.11 -40.77
CA ASN A 274 4.00 23.88 -39.73
C ASN A 274 3.04 24.94 -39.14
N PRO A 275 2.90 25.06 -37.79
CA PRO A 275 2.33 26.25 -37.21
C PRO A 275 3.37 27.38 -37.20
N PRO A 276 2.97 28.66 -37.37
CA PRO A 276 3.86 29.79 -37.26
C PRO A 276 4.13 30.09 -35.79
N GLY A 277 5.38 30.21 -35.38
CA GLY A 277 5.79 30.64 -34.03
C GLY A 277 6.97 29.83 -33.54
N GLY A 278 8.17 30.13 -33.99
CA GLY A 278 9.39 29.51 -33.57
C GLY A 278 9.72 29.84 -32.11
N TYR A 279 9.77 28.85 -31.26
CA TYR A 279 10.44 28.91 -29.98
C TYR A 279 11.81 28.27 -30.10
N THR A 280 12.84 29.09 -30.27
CA THR A 280 14.24 28.66 -30.19
C THR A 280 14.62 28.57 -28.71
N PRO A 281 15.08 27.43 -28.19
CA PRO A 281 15.59 27.37 -26.82
C PRO A 281 16.88 28.19 -26.74
N ARG A 282 16.89 29.19 -25.87
CA ARG A 282 18.07 29.96 -25.53
C ARG A 282 19.11 29.05 -24.91
N ARG A 283 20.31 29.05 -25.49
CA ARG A 283 21.54 28.45 -24.97
C ARG A 283 21.80 29.02 -23.57
N PRO A 284 22.14 28.22 -22.55
CA PRO A 284 22.49 28.75 -21.25
C PRO A 284 23.76 29.59 -21.37
N THR A 285 23.71 30.83 -20.83
CA THR A 285 24.85 31.74 -20.69
C THR A 285 25.86 31.15 -19.70
N PRO A 286 27.16 31.15 -20.01
CA PRO A 286 28.19 30.67 -19.09
C PRO A 286 28.27 31.57 -17.86
N THR A 287 28.33 30.97 -16.68
CA THR A 287 28.52 31.58 -15.39
C THR A 287 29.85 32.33 -15.36
N PRO A 288 29.93 33.60 -14.93
CA PRO A 288 31.18 34.33 -14.87
C PRO A 288 32.09 33.75 -13.79
N THR A 289 33.31 33.40 -14.18
CA THR A 289 34.39 32.96 -13.31
C THR A 289 34.79 34.08 -12.32
N PRO A 290 34.96 33.82 -11.02
CA PRO A 290 35.35 34.84 -10.07
C PRO A 290 36.78 35.33 -10.35
N ARG A 291 36.91 36.65 -10.55
CA ARG A 291 38.17 37.37 -10.76
C ARG A 291 39.05 37.27 -9.51
N LYS A 292 40.23 36.66 -9.63
CA LYS A 292 41.26 36.66 -8.58
C LYS A 292 41.66 38.12 -8.26
N LYS A 293 41.48 38.54 -6.99
CA LYS A 293 41.95 39.79 -6.46
C LYS A 293 43.50 39.81 -6.48
N LYS A 294 44.11 40.71 -7.23
CA LYS A 294 45.54 41.00 -7.18
C LYS A 294 45.87 41.57 -5.81
N LYS A 295 46.81 40.95 -5.08
CA LYS A 295 47.43 41.49 -3.88
C LYS A 295 48.21 42.77 -4.25
N ARG A 296 47.94 43.87 -3.59
CA ARG A 296 48.77 45.11 -3.64
C ARG A 296 50.04 44.86 -2.85
N PRO A 297 51.21 45.34 -3.36
CA PRO A 297 52.44 45.28 -2.61
C PRO A 297 52.43 46.37 -1.47
N GLY A 298 52.88 45.95 -0.28
CA GLY A 298 52.94 46.75 0.90
C GLY A 298 54.01 47.86 0.72
N GLY A 299 53.60 49.12 0.97
CA GLY A 299 54.53 50.22 1.13
C GLY A 299 55.11 50.15 2.54
N GLY A 300 56.46 50.10 2.60
CA GLY A 300 57.21 50.25 3.84
C GLY A 300 57.15 51.69 4.29
N TYR A 301 56.97 51.87 5.57
CA TYR A 301 57.27 53.11 6.24
C TYR A 301 58.57 52.92 7.03
N VAL A 302 59.55 53.81 6.70
CA VAL A 302 60.77 54.07 7.47
C VAL A 302 60.49 55.33 8.29
N GLY A 303 60.79 55.31 9.58
CA GLY A 303 60.71 56.40 10.51
C GLY A 303 60.63 55.87 11.94
#